data_6f3ea1b3d80d7df660d20ea5f263bd44
#
_entry.id   6f3ea1b3d80d7df660d20ea5f263bd44
#
_cell.length_a   1.000
_cell.length_b   1.000
_cell.length_c   1.000
_cell.angle_alpha   90.00
_cell.angle_beta   90.00
_cell.angle_gamma   90.00
#
_symmetry.space_group_name_H-M   'P 1'
#
loop_
_entity.id
_entity.type
_entity.pdbx_description
1 polymer ?
#
loop_
_entity_poly.entity_id
_entity_poly.type
_entity_poly.pdbx_seq_one_letter_code
_entity_poly.pdbx_strand_id
1 'polypeptide(L)'
;LILTQECPYNCPFCLERKNPMQGDNNFKAQIESLKKILLEHPNARLTITGGEPGLYPNHVSELIDTYKKHSNNVFCSINTTGYSKELNGLAHINLSYNDYVHKSPSDFPNCTVQTVVENPTIEYIKDFMKMEADNFSFRFLSGLEKKDYPVKIWNDLQNDDDIDIHTFRIGDFFVYATFDYMGKHARLTLGDMCQQRNNDYKDGYSNIIIHPDGTIGTNWR
;
A
#
# COMPACT_ATOMS: atom_id res chain seq x y z
N LEU A 1 -7.82 4.48 -4.14
CA LEU A 1 -8.72 5.52 -3.66
C LEU A 1 -8.22 6.02 -2.31
N ILE A 2 -8.11 7.34 -2.15
CA ILE A 2 -7.79 8.03 -0.89
C ILE A 2 -9.11 8.42 -0.23
N LEU A 3 -9.55 7.64 0.79
CA LEU A 3 -10.87 7.84 1.39
C LEU A 3 -10.97 9.16 2.16
N THR A 4 -9.94 9.49 2.93
CA THR A 4 -9.89 10.67 3.82
C THR A 4 -8.45 11.06 4.06
N GLN A 5 -8.21 12.29 4.52
CA GLN A 5 -6.91 12.72 5.06
C GLN A 5 -6.85 12.67 6.60
N GLU A 6 -7.98 12.43 7.24
CA GLU A 6 -8.04 12.31 8.69
C GLU A 6 -7.33 11.06 9.18
N CYS A 7 -6.47 11.21 10.18
CA CYS A 7 -5.72 10.12 10.79
C CYS A 7 -5.40 10.48 12.24
N PRO A 8 -5.61 9.56 13.21
CA PRO A 8 -5.28 9.80 14.60
C PRO A 8 -3.76 9.74 14.88
N TYR A 9 -2.96 9.29 13.90
CA TYR A 9 -1.52 9.13 14.04
C TYR A 9 -0.74 10.25 13.37
N ASN A 10 0.50 10.46 13.82
CA ASN A 10 1.38 11.54 13.35
C ASN A 10 2.71 11.02 12.83
N CYS A 11 2.68 10.08 11.87
CA CYS A 11 3.89 9.52 11.30
C CYS A 11 4.68 10.58 10.51
N PRO A 12 5.99 10.77 10.75
CA PRO A 12 6.78 11.85 10.12
C PRO A 12 6.98 11.64 8.61
N PHE A 13 6.89 10.40 8.13
CA PHE A 13 7.02 10.05 6.73
C PHE A 13 5.70 10.07 5.95
N CYS A 14 4.58 10.44 6.58
CA CYS A 14 3.25 10.36 5.97
C CYS A 14 3.11 11.30 4.77
N LEU A 15 2.80 10.74 3.60
CA LEU A 15 2.61 11.49 2.36
C LEU A 15 1.39 12.40 2.41
N GLU A 16 0.29 11.95 3.03
CA GLU A 16 -0.95 12.72 3.18
C GLU A 16 -0.73 14.01 3.98
N ARG A 17 0.15 13.95 4.97
CA ARG A 17 0.48 15.14 5.79
C ARG A 17 1.46 16.08 5.10
N LYS A 18 2.37 15.54 4.29
CA LYS A 18 3.34 16.33 3.52
C LYS A 18 2.69 17.03 2.33
N ASN A 19 1.59 16.47 1.83
CA ASN A 19 0.84 16.98 0.69
C ASN A 19 -0.65 17.11 1.04
N PRO A 20 -1.02 18.02 1.97
CA PRO A 20 -2.43 18.20 2.34
C PRO A 20 -3.22 18.66 1.12
N MET A 21 -4.33 17.98 0.87
CA MET A 21 -5.27 18.39 -0.17
C MET A 21 -5.97 19.68 0.24
N GLN A 22 -6.29 20.49 -0.77
CA GLN A 22 -7.20 21.60 -0.61
C GLN A 22 -8.62 21.13 -0.95
N GLY A 23 -9.52 21.20 0.00
CA GLY A 23 -10.92 20.83 -0.17
C GLY A 23 -11.43 19.85 0.89
N ASP A 24 -12.74 19.74 0.97
CA ASP A 24 -13.44 18.89 1.92
C ASP A 24 -13.61 17.47 1.38
N ASN A 25 -13.68 16.49 2.27
CA ASN A 25 -14.03 15.13 1.92
C ASN A 25 -15.44 15.09 1.31
N ASN A 26 -15.58 14.45 0.15
CA ASN A 26 -16.86 14.28 -0.54
C ASN A 26 -17.06 12.81 -0.92
N PHE A 27 -17.57 12.04 0.03
CA PHE A 27 -17.77 10.60 -0.15
C PHE A 27 -18.69 10.25 -1.33
N LYS A 28 -19.77 11.02 -1.54
CA LYS A 28 -20.69 10.80 -2.67
C LYS A 28 -19.96 10.97 -4.01
N ALA A 29 -19.13 12.00 -4.13
CA ALA A 29 -18.32 12.20 -5.34
C ALA A 29 -17.29 11.08 -5.54
N GLN A 30 -16.70 10.54 -4.47
CA GLN A 30 -15.81 9.38 -4.56
C GLN A 30 -16.51 8.14 -5.12
N ILE A 31 -17.74 7.84 -4.68
CA ILE A 31 -18.56 6.73 -5.20
C ILE A 31 -18.83 6.91 -6.70
N GLU A 32 -19.22 8.11 -7.13
CA GLU A 32 -19.49 8.36 -8.55
C GLU A 32 -18.21 8.26 -9.41
N SER A 33 -17.09 8.75 -8.90
CA SER A 33 -15.78 8.63 -9.57
C SER A 33 -15.34 7.18 -9.66
N LEU A 34 -15.55 6.37 -8.61
CA LEU A 34 -15.26 4.94 -8.64
C LEU A 34 -16.09 4.23 -9.71
N LYS A 35 -17.39 4.48 -9.79
CA LYS A 35 -18.26 3.92 -10.81
C LYS A 35 -17.79 4.29 -12.23
N LYS A 36 -17.44 5.56 -12.45
CA LYS A 36 -16.91 6.04 -13.73
C LYS A 36 -15.65 5.29 -14.14
N ILE A 37 -14.67 5.17 -13.24
CA ILE A 37 -13.43 4.45 -13.50
C ILE A 37 -13.71 2.98 -13.81
N LEU A 38 -14.62 2.32 -13.08
CA LEU A 38 -14.92 0.91 -13.30
C LEU A 38 -15.67 0.65 -14.61
N LEU A 39 -16.43 1.62 -15.12
CA LEU A 39 -17.03 1.54 -16.47
C LEU A 39 -15.95 1.58 -17.57
N GLU A 40 -14.91 2.39 -17.40
CA GLU A 40 -13.82 2.51 -18.38
C GLU A 40 -12.77 1.39 -18.19
N HIS A 41 -12.56 0.93 -16.94
CA HIS A 41 -11.55 -0.04 -16.54
C HIS A 41 -12.13 -1.15 -15.65
N PRO A 42 -13.01 -2.03 -16.16
CA PRO A 42 -13.73 -3.01 -15.35
C PRO A 42 -12.84 -4.06 -14.67
N ASN A 43 -11.61 -4.22 -15.14
CA ASN A 43 -10.63 -5.15 -14.54
C ASN A 43 -9.66 -4.45 -13.55
N ALA A 44 -9.88 -3.18 -13.24
CA ALA A 44 -9.03 -2.46 -12.28
C ALA A 44 -9.09 -3.12 -10.89
N ARG A 45 -7.97 -3.09 -10.17
CA ARG A 45 -7.91 -3.48 -8.76
C ARG A 45 -8.19 -2.25 -7.89
N LEU A 46 -8.88 -2.44 -6.78
CA LEU A 46 -9.13 -1.37 -5.83
C LEU A 46 -8.20 -1.49 -4.61
N THR A 47 -7.54 -0.40 -4.26
CA THR A 47 -6.91 -0.23 -2.95
C THR A 47 -7.50 1.00 -2.28
N ILE A 48 -8.11 0.82 -1.11
CA ILE A 48 -8.61 1.90 -0.27
C ILE A 48 -7.51 2.29 0.71
N THR A 49 -7.20 3.57 0.77
CA THR A 49 -6.13 4.14 1.60
C THR A 49 -6.49 5.56 2.02
N GLY A 50 -5.56 6.31 2.53
CA GLY A 50 -5.74 7.72 2.87
C GLY A 50 -5.06 8.05 4.19
N GLY A 51 -5.69 8.85 5.04
CA GLY A 51 -5.33 9.00 6.44
C GLY A 51 -5.53 7.67 7.16
N GLU A 52 -6.70 7.48 7.77
CA GLU A 52 -7.05 6.18 8.37
C GLU A 52 -8.47 5.74 7.96
N PRO A 53 -8.59 4.77 7.05
CA PRO A 53 -9.89 4.27 6.61
C PRO A 53 -10.76 3.68 7.73
N GLY A 54 -10.13 3.17 8.80
CA GLY A 54 -10.83 2.64 9.97
C GLY A 54 -11.63 3.66 10.78
N LEU A 55 -11.48 4.97 10.51
CA LEU A 55 -12.37 6.01 11.05
C LEU A 55 -13.77 5.96 10.41
N TYR A 56 -13.89 5.40 9.20
CA TYR A 56 -15.09 5.39 8.38
C TYR A 56 -15.43 4.00 7.84
N PRO A 57 -15.61 2.97 8.70
CA PRO A 57 -15.79 1.58 8.25
C PRO A 57 -17.03 1.40 7.36
N ASN A 58 -18.10 2.16 7.60
CA ASN A 58 -19.31 2.13 6.75
C ASN A 58 -19.02 2.64 5.33
N HIS A 59 -18.22 3.70 5.17
CA HIS A 59 -17.83 4.20 3.86
C HIS A 59 -16.92 3.19 3.13
N VAL A 60 -16.02 2.53 3.87
CA VAL A 60 -15.20 1.44 3.31
C VAL A 60 -16.08 0.32 2.78
N SER A 61 -17.06 -0.12 3.56
CA SER A 61 -18.01 -1.17 3.15
C SER A 61 -18.76 -0.77 1.87
N GLU A 62 -19.31 0.44 1.80
CA GLU A 62 -20.05 0.93 0.63
C GLU A 62 -19.18 1.04 -0.63
N LEU A 63 -17.91 1.47 -0.50
CA LEU A 63 -16.94 1.47 -1.60
C LEU A 63 -16.68 0.07 -2.12
N ILE A 64 -16.50 -0.90 -1.22
CA ILE A 64 -16.25 -2.30 -1.58
C ILE A 64 -17.48 -2.92 -2.25
N ASP A 65 -18.68 -2.64 -1.76
CA ASP A 65 -19.91 -3.12 -2.39
C ASP A 65 -20.10 -2.50 -3.78
N THR A 66 -19.82 -1.21 -3.93
CA THR A 66 -19.81 -0.53 -5.22
C THR A 66 -18.79 -1.18 -6.18
N TYR A 67 -17.58 -1.45 -5.69
CA TYR A 67 -16.54 -2.11 -6.47
C TYR A 67 -16.97 -3.51 -6.92
N LYS A 68 -17.46 -4.35 -6.01
CA LYS A 68 -17.90 -5.72 -6.31
C LYS A 68 -19.05 -5.75 -7.34
N LYS A 69 -19.91 -4.72 -7.32
CA LYS A 69 -21.05 -4.60 -8.24
C LYS A 69 -20.64 -4.21 -9.66
N HIS A 70 -19.57 -3.42 -9.82
CA HIS A 70 -19.20 -2.80 -11.08
C HIS A 70 -17.87 -3.29 -11.67
N SER A 71 -17.09 -4.07 -10.92
CA SER A 71 -15.80 -4.61 -11.35
C SER A 71 -15.92 -6.07 -11.78
N ASN A 72 -15.15 -6.45 -12.81
CA ASN A 72 -14.89 -7.84 -13.15
C ASN A 72 -13.75 -8.45 -12.32
N ASN A 73 -13.01 -7.63 -11.58
CA ASN A 73 -11.90 -8.05 -10.74
C ASN A 73 -12.38 -8.20 -9.29
N VAL A 74 -11.96 -9.27 -8.63
CA VAL A 74 -12.34 -9.54 -7.23
C VAL A 74 -11.33 -8.99 -6.21
N PHE A 75 -10.17 -8.51 -6.67
CA PHE A 75 -9.11 -8.07 -5.78
C PHE A 75 -9.36 -6.66 -5.25
N CYS A 76 -9.62 -6.59 -3.95
CA CYS A 76 -9.72 -5.35 -3.18
C CYS A 76 -8.83 -5.41 -1.95
N SER A 77 -8.19 -4.32 -1.59
CA SER A 77 -7.38 -4.21 -0.38
C SER A 77 -7.60 -2.90 0.36
N ILE A 78 -7.33 -2.91 1.65
CA ILE A 78 -7.42 -1.74 2.54
C ILE A 78 -6.05 -1.54 3.20
N ASN A 79 -5.46 -0.35 3.06
CA ASN A 79 -4.29 0.06 3.83
C ASN A 79 -4.77 0.77 5.09
N THR A 80 -4.52 0.22 6.26
CA THR A 80 -4.99 0.73 7.55
C THR A 80 -3.94 0.58 8.64
N THR A 81 -4.05 1.39 9.67
CA THR A 81 -3.28 1.25 10.93
C THR A 81 -3.88 0.23 11.88
N GLY A 82 -5.00 -0.40 11.51
CA GLY A 82 -5.75 -1.28 12.39
C GLY A 82 -6.60 -0.53 13.43
N TYR A 83 -7.03 0.68 13.11
CA TYR A 83 -7.84 1.51 14.02
C TYR A 83 -9.17 0.86 14.37
N SER A 84 -9.84 0.24 13.40
CA SER A 84 -11.10 -0.47 13.60
C SER A 84 -11.03 -1.92 13.13
N LYS A 85 -11.47 -2.85 13.98
CA LYS A 85 -11.65 -4.27 13.64
C LYS A 85 -12.86 -4.52 12.72
N GLU A 86 -13.74 -3.55 12.53
CA GLU A 86 -14.88 -3.64 11.60
C GLU A 86 -14.45 -3.78 10.14
N LEU A 87 -13.18 -3.48 9.83
CA LEU A 87 -12.60 -3.69 8.51
C LEU A 87 -12.33 -5.17 8.19
N ASN A 88 -12.29 -6.03 9.21
CA ASN A 88 -12.02 -7.46 9.04
C ASN A 88 -13.10 -8.13 8.17
N GLY A 89 -12.64 -8.91 7.18
CA GLY A 89 -13.53 -9.63 6.27
C GLY A 89 -14.14 -8.80 5.14
N LEU A 90 -13.97 -7.47 5.13
CA LEU A 90 -14.44 -6.63 4.03
C LEU A 90 -13.58 -6.82 2.78
N ALA A 91 -12.27 -6.79 2.95
CA ALA A 91 -11.27 -6.97 1.90
C ALA A 91 -9.94 -7.43 2.50
N HIS A 92 -8.90 -7.60 1.66
CA HIS A 92 -7.55 -7.90 2.15
C HIS A 92 -6.98 -6.70 2.93
N ILE A 93 -6.50 -6.94 4.14
CA ILE A 93 -5.92 -5.91 5.00
C ILE A 93 -4.41 -5.82 4.76
N ASN A 94 -3.93 -4.63 4.43
CA ASN A 94 -2.53 -4.25 4.55
C ASN A 94 -2.37 -3.45 5.85
N LEU A 95 -1.90 -4.11 6.90
CA LEU A 95 -1.78 -3.53 8.23
C LEU A 95 -0.47 -2.75 8.34
N SER A 96 -0.56 -1.44 8.53
CA SER A 96 0.61 -0.59 8.77
C SER A 96 1.17 -0.84 10.17
N TYR A 97 2.47 -1.14 10.25
CA TYR A 97 3.19 -1.41 11.48
C TYR A 97 4.53 -0.67 11.48
N ASN A 98 4.75 0.19 12.45
CA ASN A 98 5.98 0.98 12.59
C ASN A 98 6.06 1.57 14.02
N ASP A 99 7.08 2.34 14.33
CA ASP A 99 7.31 2.91 15.67
C ASP A 99 6.18 3.81 16.19
N TYR A 100 5.31 4.30 15.29
CA TYR A 100 4.17 5.17 15.61
C TYR A 100 2.84 4.41 15.65
N VAL A 101 2.79 3.24 15.03
CA VAL A 101 1.58 2.41 14.88
C VAL A 101 1.95 0.94 14.97
N HIS A 102 1.46 0.26 16.01
CA HIS A 102 1.81 -1.15 16.27
C HIS A 102 0.61 -1.94 16.85
N LYS A 103 -0.44 -2.06 16.03
CA LYS A 103 -1.54 -2.99 16.33
C LYS A 103 -1.10 -4.42 16.08
N SER A 104 -1.54 -5.34 16.95
CA SER A 104 -1.18 -6.75 16.78
C SER A 104 -1.71 -7.32 15.46
N PRO A 105 -0.88 -7.99 14.64
CA PRO A 105 -1.34 -8.69 13.45
C PRO A 105 -2.40 -9.77 13.74
N SER A 106 -2.39 -10.38 14.92
CA SER A 106 -3.39 -11.38 15.34
C SER A 106 -4.81 -10.83 15.41
N ASP A 107 -4.97 -9.51 15.53
CA ASP A 107 -6.27 -8.84 15.47
C ASP A 107 -6.84 -8.77 14.04
N PHE A 108 -6.02 -9.04 13.02
CA PHE A 108 -6.37 -8.94 11.60
C PHE A 108 -5.96 -10.21 10.85
N PRO A 109 -6.76 -11.28 10.89
CA PRO A 109 -6.43 -12.55 10.27
C PRO A 109 -6.09 -12.42 8.78
N ASN A 110 -5.05 -13.11 8.32
CA ASN A 110 -4.59 -13.12 6.93
C ASN A 110 -4.17 -11.73 6.40
N CYS A 111 -3.81 -10.78 7.26
CA CYS A 111 -3.29 -9.50 6.81
C CYS A 111 -1.89 -9.61 6.20
N THR A 112 -1.52 -8.63 5.40
CA THR A 112 -0.11 -8.33 5.08
C THR A 112 0.37 -7.24 6.03
N VAL A 113 1.36 -7.54 6.85
CA VAL A 113 2.00 -6.51 7.70
C VAL A 113 2.93 -5.68 6.84
N GLN A 114 2.68 -4.38 6.77
CA GLN A 114 3.50 -3.46 5.98
C GLN A 114 4.20 -2.42 6.84
N THR A 115 5.45 -2.15 6.51
CA THR A 115 6.23 -1.11 7.18
C THR A 115 6.93 -0.21 6.17
N VAL A 116 7.12 1.05 6.57
CA VAL A 116 8.03 1.98 5.89
C VAL A 116 9.39 1.86 6.56
N VAL A 117 10.40 1.47 5.81
CA VAL A 117 11.75 1.23 6.31
C VAL A 117 12.58 2.48 6.11
N GLU A 118 13.02 3.10 7.22
CA GLU A 118 13.85 4.31 7.20
C GLU A 118 15.35 3.96 7.11
N ASN A 119 15.75 2.85 7.70
CA ASN A 119 17.14 2.38 7.71
C ASN A 119 17.19 0.89 7.31
N PRO A 120 17.22 0.60 6.01
CA PRO A 120 17.08 -0.75 5.50
C PRO A 120 18.38 -1.56 5.70
N THR A 121 18.29 -2.57 6.57
CA THR A 121 19.28 -3.65 6.66
C THR A 121 18.58 -4.99 6.58
N ILE A 122 19.31 -6.05 6.20
CA ILE A 122 18.75 -7.38 6.13
C ILE A 122 18.37 -7.89 7.53
N GLU A 123 19.14 -7.53 8.54
CA GLU A 123 18.88 -7.86 9.94
C GLU A 123 17.55 -7.27 10.40
N TYR A 124 17.27 -6.01 10.07
CA TYR A 124 15.99 -5.38 10.37
C TYR A 124 14.82 -6.13 9.71
N ILE A 125 14.96 -6.50 8.44
CA ILE A 125 13.95 -7.25 7.70
C ILE A 125 13.71 -8.62 8.36
N LYS A 126 14.78 -9.36 8.66
CA LYS A 126 14.69 -10.69 9.32
C LYS A 126 14.06 -10.58 10.70
N ASP A 127 14.43 -9.58 11.50
CA ASP A 127 13.86 -9.36 12.83
C ASP A 127 12.38 -8.98 12.75
N PHE A 128 12.01 -8.12 11.81
CA PHE A 128 10.63 -7.75 11.59
C PHE A 128 9.76 -8.94 11.18
N MET A 129 10.27 -9.86 10.38
CA MET A 129 9.57 -11.07 9.95
C MET A 129 9.40 -12.14 11.05
N LYS A 130 10.00 -11.97 12.22
CA LYS A 130 9.74 -12.84 13.39
C LYS A 130 8.35 -12.62 14.00
N MET A 131 7.67 -11.51 13.68
CA MET A 131 6.30 -11.25 14.15
C MET A 131 5.33 -12.36 13.74
N GLU A 132 4.22 -12.47 14.47
CA GLU A 132 3.15 -13.43 14.22
C GLU A 132 2.27 -13.02 13.03
N ALA A 133 2.82 -13.17 11.83
CA ALA A 133 2.16 -12.94 10.54
C ALA A 133 2.84 -13.79 9.47
N ASP A 134 2.11 -14.08 8.36
CA ASP A 134 2.63 -14.89 7.26
C ASP A 134 3.09 -14.05 6.07
N ASN A 135 2.55 -12.82 5.93
CA ASN A 135 2.81 -11.96 4.78
C ASN A 135 3.33 -10.60 5.21
N PHE A 136 4.41 -10.15 4.56
CA PHE A 136 5.09 -8.89 4.87
C PHE A 136 5.28 -8.02 3.63
N SER A 137 5.27 -6.72 3.84
CA SER A 137 5.55 -5.73 2.78
C SER A 137 6.44 -4.62 3.32
N PHE A 138 7.66 -4.57 2.82
CA PHE A 138 8.64 -3.55 3.16
C PHE A 138 8.64 -2.47 2.08
N ARG A 139 8.41 -1.22 2.48
CA ARG A 139 8.54 -0.05 1.63
C ARG A 139 9.66 0.82 2.13
N PHE A 140 10.60 1.15 1.26
CA PHE A 140 11.64 2.11 1.60
C PHE A 140 11.08 3.53 1.54
N LEU A 141 11.56 4.37 2.43
CA LEU A 141 11.16 5.77 2.47
C LEU A 141 11.54 6.46 1.16
N SER A 142 10.59 7.17 0.54
CA SER A 142 10.84 8.02 -0.63
C SER A 142 11.94 9.05 -0.34
N GLY A 143 12.93 9.15 -1.23
CA GLY A 143 14.12 10.00 -1.06
C GLY A 143 15.33 9.25 -0.52
N LEU A 144 15.19 7.98 -0.12
CA LEU A 144 16.31 7.07 0.14
C LEU A 144 16.83 6.39 -1.15
N GLU A 145 16.32 6.78 -2.31
CA GLU A 145 16.78 6.31 -3.64
C GLU A 145 18.24 6.74 -3.94
N LYS A 146 19.02 7.02 -2.93
CA LYS A 146 20.47 7.24 -3.08
C LYS A 146 21.10 5.99 -3.65
N LYS A 147 21.80 6.18 -4.74
CA LYS A 147 22.32 5.20 -5.72
C LYS A 147 22.86 3.87 -5.16
N ASP A 148 23.20 3.79 -3.90
CA ASP A 148 23.89 2.63 -3.32
C ASP A 148 22.96 1.69 -2.50
N TYR A 149 21.82 2.17 -2.04
CA TYR A 149 20.91 1.38 -1.20
C TYR A 149 20.27 0.19 -1.92
N PRO A 150 19.73 0.35 -3.14
CA PRO A 150 19.12 -0.78 -3.85
C PRO A 150 20.11 -1.89 -4.10
N VAL A 151 21.35 -1.53 -4.47
CA VAL A 151 22.41 -2.50 -4.77
C VAL A 151 22.87 -3.20 -3.50
N LYS A 152 23.03 -2.48 -2.40
CA LYS A 152 23.43 -3.09 -1.13
C LYS A 152 22.40 -4.10 -0.63
N ILE A 153 21.14 -3.70 -0.49
CA ILE A 153 20.07 -4.59 -0.04
C ILE A 153 19.91 -5.79 -0.97
N TRP A 154 20.03 -5.60 -2.26
CA TRP A 154 20.02 -6.69 -3.22
C TRP A 154 21.15 -7.69 -2.97
N ASN A 155 22.37 -7.18 -2.81
CA ASN A 155 23.53 -8.03 -2.53
C ASN A 155 23.36 -8.77 -1.18
N ASP A 156 22.86 -8.07 -0.16
CA ASP A 156 22.62 -8.67 1.15
C ASP A 156 21.54 -9.78 1.07
N LEU A 157 20.46 -9.55 0.32
CA LEU A 157 19.42 -10.58 0.09
C LEU A 157 19.97 -11.80 -0.68
N GLN A 158 20.78 -11.57 -1.74
CA GLN A 158 21.33 -12.65 -2.56
C GLN A 158 22.39 -13.51 -1.82
N ASN A 159 23.09 -12.93 -0.87
CA ASN A 159 24.15 -13.59 -0.13
C ASN A 159 23.70 -14.16 1.22
N ASP A 160 22.40 -14.08 1.54
CA ASP A 160 21.84 -14.64 2.77
C ASP A 160 21.21 -16.02 2.45
N ASP A 161 21.84 -17.08 2.95
CA ASP A 161 21.45 -18.48 2.69
C ASP A 161 20.07 -18.85 3.27
N ASP A 162 19.54 -18.08 4.21
CA ASP A 162 18.22 -18.29 4.82
C ASP A 162 17.07 -17.70 4.00
N ILE A 163 17.38 -16.91 2.96
CA ILE A 163 16.40 -16.18 2.15
C ILE A 163 16.23 -16.85 0.77
N ASP A 164 15.00 -17.25 0.47
CA ASP A 164 14.64 -17.79 -0.85
C ASP A 164 13.98 -16.71 -1.71
N ILE A 165 14.71 -16.24 -2.75
CA ILE A 165 14.27 -15.17 -3.63
C ILE A 165 13.48 -15.75 -4.80
N HIS A 166 12.23 -15.31 -4.96
CA HIS A 166 11.35 -15.76 -6.05
C HIS A 166 11.32 -14.80 -7.24
N THR A 167 11.31 -13.50 -6.97
CA THR A 167 11.20 -12.48 -8.02
C THR A 167 12.07 -11.29 -7.69
N PHE A 168 12.76 -10.80 -8.71
CA PHE A 168 13.48 -9.54 -8.65
C PHE A 168 13.23 -8.72 -9.92
N ARG A 169 12.94 -7.42 -9.76
CA ARG A 169 12.75 -6.48 -10.87
C ARG A 169 13.39 -5.15 -10.55
N ILE A 170 14.12 -4.62 -11.51
CA ILE A 170 14.66 -3.25 -11.47
C ILE A 170 14.00 -2.48 -12.61
N GLY A 171 13.58 -1.25 -12.34
CA GLY A 171 13.15 -0.27 -13.33
C GLY A 171 13.83 1.06 -13.06
N ASP A 172 13.55 2.07 -13.90
CA ASP A 172 14.16 3.40 -13.79
C ASP A 172 13.82 4.09 -12.46
N PHE A 173 12.66 3.77 -11.87
CA PHE A 173 12.12 4.42 -10.68
C PHE A 173 11.92 3.47 -9.49
N PHE A 174 12.19 2.18 -9.63
CA PHE A 174 11.92 1.23 -8.55
C PHE A 174 12.82 0.00 -8.57
N VAL A 175 12.94 -0.61 -7.39
CA VAL A 175 13.38 -2.00 -7.19
C VAL A 175 12.26 -2.75 -6.49
N TYR A 176 12.00 -3.97 -6.93
CA TYR A 176 10.98 -4.84 -6.37
C TYR A 176 11.54 -6.26 -6.22
N ALA A 177 11.36 -6.85 -5.05
CA ALA A 177 11.71 -8.24 -4.79
C ALA A 177 10.58 -8.95 -4.02
N THR A 178 10.40 -10.24 -4.29
CA THR A 178 9.64 -11.14 -3.42
C THR A 178 10.53 -12.29 -2.98
N PHE A 179 10.41 -12.67 -1.71
CA PHE A 179 11.24 -13.71 -1.11
C PHE A 179 10.52 -14.34 0.08
N ASP A 180 10.98 -15.52 0.46
CA ASP A 180 10.56 -16.19 1.68
C ASP A 180 11.69 -16.22 2.72
N TYR A 181 11.32 -16.10 3.98
CA TYR A 181 12.19 -16.26 5.15
C TYR A 181 11.42 -16.95 6.27
N MET A 182 11.95 -18.00 6.85
CA MET A 182 11.30 -18.81 7.91
C MET A 182 9.88 -19.30 7.51
N GLY A 183 9.66 -19.64 6.22
CA GLY A 183 8.36 -20.06 5.70
C GLY A 183 7.32 -18.96 5.57
N LYS A 184 7.70 -17.70 5.73
CA LYS A 184 6.86 -16.50 5.61
C LYS A 184 7.19 -15.74 4.34
N HIS A 185 6.16 -15.19 3.69
CA HIS A 185 6.32 -14.46 2.43
C HIS A 185 6.54 -12.96 2.63
N ALA A 186 7.50 -12.40 1.90
CA ALA A 186 7.81 -10.97 1.96
C ALA A 186 7.89 -10.34 0.56
N ARG A 187 7.51 -9.08 0.52
CA ARG A 187 7.67 -8.18 -0.61
C ARG A 187 8.45 -6.95 -0.20
N LEU A 188 9.49 -6.64 -0.94
CA LEU A 188 10.29 -5.43 -0.77
C LEU A 188 10.05 -4.50 -1.96
N THR A 189 9.81 -3.22 -1.69
CA THR A 189 9.62 -2.20 -2.72
C THR A 189 10.41 -0.95 -2.35
N LEU A 190 11.28 -0.53 -3.26
CA LEU A 190 12.04 0.71 -3.18
C LEU A 190 11.69 1.60 -4.38
N GLY A 191 11.43 2.89 -4.14
CA GLY A 191 11.15 3.87 -5.19
C GLY A 191 9.68 3.98 -5.60
N ASP A 192 9.43 4.69 -6.70
CA ASP A 192 8.08 5.02 -7.18
C ASP A 192 7.58 4.06 -8.26
N MET A 193 6.99 2.94 -7.81
CA MET A 193 6.37 1.97 -8.71
C MET A 193 5.19 2.55 -9.51
N CYS A 194 4.49 3.55 -8.95
CA CYS A 194 3.35 4.15 -9.66
C CYS A 194 3.87 4.97 -10.85
N GLN A 195 4.94 5.74 -10.65
CA GLN A 195 5.57 6.51 -11.72
C GLN A 195 6.16 5.59 -12.80
N GLN A 196 6.86 4.52 -12.40
CA GLN A 196 7.37 3.53 -13.35
C GLN A 196 6.26 2.94 -14.21
N ARG A 197 5.19 2.45 -13.57
CA ARG A 197 4.06 1.86 -14.29
C ARG A 197 3.38 2.85 -15.23
N ASN A 198 3.20 4.10 -14.82
CA ASN A 198 2.62 5.12 -15.67
C ASN A 198 3.52 5.45 -16.86
N ASN A 199 4.85 5.42 -16.69
CA ASN A 199 5.81 5.62 -17.78
C ASN A 199 5.85 4.42 -18.75
N ASP A 200 5.62 3.20 -18.27
CA ASP A 200 5.56 2.00 -19.10
C ASP A 200 4.34 1.98 -20.04
N TYR A 201 3.32 2.78 -19.73
CA TYR A 201 2.11 2.93 -20.53
C TYR A 201 2.22 4.14 -21.46
N LYS A 202 2.37 3.88 -22.77
CA LYS A 202 2.49 4.94 -23.78
C LYS A 202 1.20 5.72 -24.01
N ASP A 203 0.06 5.06 -23.84
CA ASP A 203 -1.27 5.60 -24.20
C ASP A 203 -2.21 5.79 -23.00
N GLY A 204 -1.67 5.80 -21.76
CA GLY A 204 -2.48 5.95 -20.55
C GLY A 204 -1.71 5.74 -19.26
N TYR A 205 -2.47 5.63 -18.15
CA TYR A 205 -1.92 5.43 -16.83
C TYR A 205 -2.34 4.07 -16.27
N SER A 206 -1.40 3.35 -15.65
CA SER A 206 -1.69 2.10 -14.94
C SER A 206 -2.23 2.32 -13.53
N ASN A 207 -2.07 3.53 -12.97
CA ASN A 207 -2.54 3.90 -11.66
C ASN A 207 -3.42 5.15 -11.73
N ILE A 208 -4.64 5.01 -11.23
CA ILE A 208 -5.63 6.09 -11.15
C ILE A 208 -5.93 6.32 -9.68
N ILE A 209 -5.95 7.59 -9.27
CA ILE A 209 -6.19 7.99 -7.89
C ILE A 209 -7.51 8.74 -7.83
N ILE A 210 -8.43 8.29 -6.97
CA ILE A 210 -9.61 9.06 -6.56
C ILE A 210 -9.24 9.74 -5.25
N HIS A 211 -9.30 11.05 -5.24
CA HIS A 211 -8.99 11.89 -4.09
C HIS A 211 -10.17 12.00 -3.11
N PRO A 212 -9.97 12.51 -1.88
CA PRO A 212 -11.04 12.65 -0.88
C PRO A 212 -12.23 13.50 -1.32
N ASP A 213 -12.03 14.49 -2.18
CA ASP A 213 -13.08 15.34 -2.77
C ASP A 213 -13.79 14.69 -3.97
N GLY A 214 -13.36 13.49 -4.38
CA GLY A 214 -13.87 12.76 -5.54
C GLY A 214 -13.17 13.09 -6.85
N THR A 215 -12.20 14.00 -6.90
CA THR A 215 -11.44 14.27 -8.12
C THR A 215 -10.57 13.06 -8.52
N ILE A 216 -10.37 12.90 -9.83
CA ILE A 216 -9.59 11.81 -10.39
C ILE A 216 -8.25 12.36 -10.87
N GLY A 217 -7.16 11.69 -10.49
CA GLY A 217 -5.81 12.05 -10.87
C GLY A 217 -4.91 10.82 -11.03
N THR A 218 -3.65 11.08 -11.34
CA THR A 218 -2.61 10.04 -11.50
C THR A 218 -1.48 10.21 -10.48
N ASN A 219 -1.50 11.25 -9.71
CA ASN A 219 -0.54 11.62 -8.67
C ASN A 219 -1.24 11.78 -7.32
N TRP A 220 -0.46 11.68 -6.25
CA TRP A 220 -0.88 11.93 -4.88
C TRP A 220 -1.11 13.44 -4.57
N ARG A 221 -1.23 14.27 -5.59
CA ARG A 221 -1.37 15.72 -5.48
C ARG A 221 -2.55 16.21 -6.30
#